data_15642257940f745efaa2e52dd2495156
#
_entry.id   15642257940f745efaa2e52dd2495156
#
_cell.length_a   1.000
_cell.length_b   1.000
_cell.length_c   1.000
_cell.angle_alpha   90.00
_cell.angle_beta   90.00
_cell.angle_gamma   90.00
#
_symmetry.space_group_name_H-M   'P 1'
#
loop_
_entity.id
_entity.type
_entity.pdbx_description
1 polymer ?
#
loop_
_entity_poly.entity_id
_entity_poly.type
_entity_poly.pdbx_seq_one_letter_code
_entity_poly.pdbx_strand_id
1 'polypeptide(L)'
;MPYQLMQPRFPVGMTYATPGALALEVDLTRYLHRHHCGDWGDELCAEDKAANEQALKDGSRLLSCYRTPAGDRLYIITEWDRSVTTIMLPSEY
;
A
#
# COMPACT_ATOMS: atom_id res chain seq x y z
N MET A 1 -1.64 20.88 -22.29
CA MET A 1 -1.38 20.87 -20.83
C MET A 1 -0.77 19.56 -20.42
N PRO A 2 0.47 19.55 -19.96
CA PRO A 2 1.06 18.31 -19.49
C PRO A 2 0.39 17.87 -18.20
N TYR A 3 0.23 16.55 -18.04
CA TYR A 3 -0.24 15.98 -16.80
C TYR A 3 0.95 15.68 -15.89
N GLN A 4 0.79 15.99 -14.62
CA GLN A 4 1.76 15.58 -13.64
C GLN A 4 1.38 14.18 -13.17
N LEU A 5 2.18 13.20 -13.52
CA LEU A 5 1.97 11.83 -13.09
C LEU A 5 2.54 11.63 -11.69
N MET A 6 1.87 10.79 -10.90
CA MET A 6 2.40 10.39 -9.61
C MET A 6 3.68 9.57 -9.82
N GLN A 7 4.71 9.89 -9.05
CA GLN A 7 5.99 9.23 -9.16
C GLN A 7 6.16 8.17 -8.08
N PRO A 8 6.69 6.99 -8.43
CA PRO A 8 7.04 6.01 -7.42
C PRO A 8 8.03 6.57 -6.42
N ARG A 9 7.79 6.31 -5.14
CA ARG A 9 8.63 6.84 -4.05
C ARG A 9 9.58 5.80 -3.48
N PHE A 10 9.38 4.52 -3.82
CA PHE A 10 10.19 3.41 -3.34
C PHE A 10 9.96 2.18 -4.22
N PRO A 11 10.89 1.23 -4.26
CA PRO A 11 10.64 -0.02 -4.98
C PRO A 11 9.69 -0.94 -4.19
N VAL A 12 8.84 -1.69 -4.89
CA VAL A 12 7.89 -2.61 -4.26
C VAL A 12 8.37 -4.07 -4.26
N GLY A 13 9.39 -4.38 -5.07
CA GLY A 13 9.93 -5.74 -5.17
C GLY A 13 8.92 -6.72 -5.74
N MET A 14 9.01 -7.97 -5.29
CA MET A 14 8.03 -9.00 -5.66
C MET A 14 6.70 -8.67 -4.99
N THR A 15 5.61 -8.67 -5.77
CA THR A 15 4.29 -8.31 -5.28
C THR A 15 3.39 -9.53 -5.24
N TYR A 16 2.77 -9.75 -4.08
CA TYR A 16 1.85 -10.88 -3.84
C TYR A 16 0.50 -10.35 -3.36
N ALA A 17 -0.55 -11.11 -3.68
CA ALA A 17 -1.89 -10.86 -3.16
C ALA A 17 -2.38 -12.14 -2.49
N THR A 18 -2.96 -12.00 -1.29
CA THR A 18 -3.53 -13.14 -0.58
C THR A 18 -4.84 -13.59 -1.24
N PRO A 19 -5.28 -14.84 -0.96
CA PRO A 19 -6.59 -15.28 -1.44
C PRO A 19 -7.73 -14.36 -0.99
N GLY A 20 -7.67 -13.82 0.24
CA GLY A 20 -8.69 -12.89 0.72
C GLY A 20 -8.72 -11.59 -0.08
N ALA A 21 -7.56 -11.03 -0.40
CA ALA A 21 -7.48 -9.83 -1.23
C ALA A 21 -8.02 -10.11 -2.63
N LEU A 22 -7.64 -11.24 -3.23
CA LEU A 22 -8.11 -11.62 -4.56
C LEU A 22 -9.63 -11.83 -4.59
N ALA A 23 -10.21 -12.34 -3.50
CA ALA A 23 -11.65 -12.59 -3.40
C ALA A 23 -12.49 -11.31 -3.35
N LEU A 24 -11.89 -10.15 -3.11
CA LEU A 24 -12.61 -8.88 -3.12
C LEU A 24 -13.04 -8.45 -4.53
N GLU A 25 -12.42 -9.01 -5.56
CA GLU A 25 -12.74 -8.72 -6.97
C GLU A 25 -12.64 -7.22 -7.31
N VAL A 26 -11.64 -6.55 -6.75
CA VAL A 26 -11.32 -5.15 -7.05
C VAL A 26 -10.02 -5.08 -7.85
N ASP A 27 -9.77 -3.94 -8.48
CA ASP A 27 -8.52 -3.73 -9.22
C ASP A 27 -7.37 -3.46 -8.23
N LEU A 28 -6.68 -4.52 -7.82
CA LEU A 28 -5.58 -4.44 -6.86
C LEU A 28 -4.42 -3.59 -7.35
N THR A 29 -4.18 -3.54 -8.66
CA THR A 29 -3.08 -2.74 -9.21
C THR A 29 -3.29 -1.26 -8.98
N ARG A 30 -4.55 -0.81 -8.93
CA ARG A 30 -4.89 0.57 -8.65
C ARG A 30 -4.46 0.96 -7.23
N TYR A 31 -4.72 0.10 -6.25
CA TYR A 31 -4.31 0.33 -4.86
C TYR A 31 -2.80 0.22 -4.71
N LEU A 32 -2.19 -0.75 -5.40
CA LEU A 32 -0.73 -0.90 -5.40
C LEU A 32 -0.05 0.37 -5.93
N HIS A 33 -0.59 0.95 -6.98
CA HIS A 33 -0.06 2.20 -7.54
C HIS A 33 -0.12 3.35 -6.54
N ARG A 34 -1.25 3.47 -5.83
CA ARG A 34 -1.39 4.49 -4.78
C ARG A 34 -0.33 4.32 -3.70
N HIS A 35 -0.16 3.08 -3.21
CA HIS A 35 0.86 2.74 -2.22
C HIS A 35 2.27 3.09 -2.71
N HIS A 36 2.59 2.69 -3.94
CA HIS A 36 3.90 2.91 -4.56
C HIS A 36 4.24 4.40 -4.65
N CYS A 37 3.23 5.25 -4.79
CA CYS A 37 3.40 6.70 -4.92
C CYS A 37 3.29 7.44 -3.58
N GLY A 38 3.14 6.73 -2.48
CA GLY A 38 3.08 7.35 -1.15
C GLY A 38 1.70 7.85 -0.74
N ASP A 39 0.65 7.40 -1.41
CA ASP A 39 -0.73 7.63 -0.99
C ASP A 39 -1.13 6.49 -0.05
N TRP A 40 -0.96 6.72 1.25
CA TRP A 40 -1.09 5.68 2.28
C TRP A 40 -2.54 5.29 2.59
N GLY A 41 -3.52 5.99 2.00
CA GLY A 41 -4.93 5.71 2.18
C GLY A 41 -5.58 6.48 3.32
N ASP A 42 -6.90 6.70 3.21
CA ASP A 42 -7.65 7.48 4.20
C ASP A 42 -7.94 6.71 5.48
N GLU A 43 -7.79 5.39 5.45
CA GLU A 43 -8.06 4.52 6.61
C GLU A 43 -6.87 4.44 7.58
N LEU A 44 -5.74 5.05 7.23
CA LEU A 44 -4.56 5.08 8.08
C LEU A 44 -4.56 6.36 8.89
N CYS A 45 -4.27 6.27 10.20
CA CYS A 45 -4.22 7.46 11.06
C CYS A 45 -2.99 8.32 10.74
N ALA A 46 -3.02 9.58 11.21
CA ALA A 46 -1.95 10.54 10.93
C ALA A 46 -0.59 10.06 11.47
N GLU A 47 -0.58 9.40 12.63
CA GLU A 47 0.65 8.88 13.22
C GLU A 47 1.28 7.80 12.35
N ASP A 48 0.46 6.90 11.80
CA ASP A 48 0.94 5.82 10.95
C ASP A 48 1.39 6.36 9.59
N LYS A 49 0.72 7.40 9.08
CA LYS A 49 1.19 8.07 7.85
C LYS A 49 2.54 8.72 8.07
N ALA A 50 2.74 9.37 9.21
CA ALA A 50 4.03 9.97 9.57
C ALA A 50 5.10 8.90 9.74
N ALA A 51 4.76 7.74 10.29
CA ALA A 51 5.68 6.62 10.42
C ALA A 51 6.13 6.11 9.06
N ASN A 52 5.23 6.07 8.06
CA ASN A 52 5.59 5.71 6.70
C ASN A 52 6.55 6.73 6.08
N GLU A 53 6.30 8.02 6.27
CA GLU A 53 7.21 9.06 5.76
C GLU A 53 8.60 8.91 6.37
N GLN A 54 8.68 8.61 7.67
CA GLN A 54 9.95 8.35 8.32
C GLN A 54 10.59 7.05 7.79
N ALA A 55 9.77 6.02 7.54
CA ALA A 55 10.23 4.73 7.02
C ALA A 55 10.88 4.86 5.64
N LEU A 56 10.43 5.80 4.82
CA LEU A 56 11.07 6.08 3.53
C LEU A 56 12.52 6.56 3.72
N LYS A 57 12.82 7.19 4.85
CA LYS A 57 14.15 7.71 5.15
C LYS A 57 15.03 6.68 5.85
N ASP A 58 14.48 5.91 6.79
CA ASP A 58 15.27 5.00 7.62
C ASP A 58 15.24 3.54 7.18
N GLY A 59 14.45 3.20 6.16
CA GLY A 59 14.39 1.84 5.63
C GLY A 59 13.55 0.89 6.48
N SER A 60 12.52 1.39 7.13
CA SER A 60 11.57 0.57 7.86
C SER A 60 10.44 0.09 6.95
N ARG A 61 9.58 -0.81 7.48
CA ARG A 61 8.42 -1.33 6.77
C ARG A 61 7.40 -0.23 6.48
N LEU A 62 6.71 -0.35 5.35
CA LEU A 62 5.66 0.57 4.92
C LEU A 62 4.30 -0.14 4.97
N LEU A 63 3.27 0.55 5.45
CA LEU A 63 1.92 0.03 5.54
C LEU A 63 0.92 1.05 5.03
N SER A 64 0.10 0.67 4.04
CA SER A 64 -1.06 1.45 3.59
C SER A 64 -2.34 0.73 3.97
N CYS A 65 -3.41 1.49 4.15
CA CYS A 65 -4.74 0.93 4.40
C CYS A 65 -5.77 1.70 3.58
N TYR A 66 -6.47 0.99 2.72
CA TYR A 66 -7.50 1.55 1.84
C TYR A 66 -8.85 0.93 2.15
N ARG A 67 -9.91 1.63 1.76
CA ARG A 67 -11.27 1.09 1.82
C ARG A 67 -11.78 0.91 0.39
N THR A 68 -12.29 -0.28 0.10
CA THR A 68 -12.89 -0.57 -1.21
C THR A 68 -14.30 0.02 -1.28
N PRO A 69 -14.87 0.16 -2.49
CA PRO A 69 -16.25 0.65 -2.63
C PRO A 69 -17.28 -0.19 -1.85
N ALA A 70 -17.03 -1.49 -1.66
CA ALA A 70 -17.90 -2.35 -0.87
C ALA A 70 -17.70 -2.20 0.63
N GLY A 71 -16.73 -1.39 1.08
CA GLY A 71 -16.48 -1.14 2.49
C GLY A 71 -15.43 -2.03 3.13
N ASP A 72 -14.78 -2.88 2.36
CA ASP A 72 -13.72 -3.74 2.89
C ASP A 72 -12.42 -2.94 3.06
N ARG A 73 -11.65 -3.29 4.08
CA ARG A 73 -10.32 -2.72 4.27
C ARG A 73 -9.28 -3.57 3.55
N LEU A 74 -8.30 -2.92 2.97
CA LEU A 74 -7.22 -3.56 2.23
C LEU A 74 -5.89 -3.02 2.74
N TYR A 75 -5.03 -3.92 3.21
CA TYR A 75 -3.66 -3.57 3.60
C TYR A 75 -2.71 -3.81 2.45
N ILE A 76 -1.73 -2.92 2.30
CA ILE A 76 -0.58 -3.16 1.43
C ILE A 76 0.67 -2.90 2.26
N ILE A 77 1.52 -3.91 2.38
CA ILE A 77 2.71 -3.87 3.24
C ILE A 77 3.95 -4.12 2.38
N THR A 78 4.92 -3.21 2.46
CA THR A 78 6.23 -3.40 1.84
C THR A 78 7.26 -3.63 2.93
N GLU A 79 8.01 -4.72 2.81
CA GLU A 79 9.02 -5.09 3.80
C GLU A 79 10.15 -4.06 3.85
N TRP A 80 10.89 -4.07 4.97
CA TRP A 80 11.93 -3.07 5.25
C TRP A 80 13.01 -2.98 4.17
N ASP A 81 13.38 -4.11 3.56
CA ASP A 81 14.41 -4.16 2.51
C ASP A 81 13.85 -3.94 1.10
N ARG A 82 12.55 -3.65 0.99
CA ARG A 82 11.83 -3.43 -0.27
C ARG A 82 11.85 -4.63 -1.20
N SER A 83 12.07 -5.84 -0.67
CA SER A 83 12.11 -7.05 -1.48
C SER A 83 10.73 -7.60 -1.80
N VAL A 84 9.75 -7.36 -0.94
CA VAL A 84 8.41 -7.95 -1.07
C VAL A 84 7.35 -6.93 -0.68
N THR A 85 6.29 -6.87 -1.47
CA THR A 85 5.05 -6.14 -1.14
C THR A 85 3.89 -7.11 -1.17
N THR A 86 3.08 -7.11 -0.11
CA THR A 86 1.94 -8.01 0.01
C THR A 86 0.65 -7.22 0.14
N ILE A 87 -0.35 -7.60 -0.65
CA ILE A 87 -1.71 -7.05 -0.59
C ILE A 87 -2.56 -8.07 0.15
N MET A 88 -3.19 -7.66 1.25
CA MET A 88 -3.90 -8.58 2.12
C MET A 88 -5.05 -7.90 2.84
N LEU A 89 -5.96 -8.72 3.40
CA LEU A 89 -6.96 -8.21 4.34
C LEU A 89 -6.32 -8.00 5.70
N PRO A 90 -6.82 -7.05 6.52
CA PRO A 90 -6.31 -6.88 7.89
C PRO A 90 -6.34 -8.17 8.72
N SER A 91 -7.35 -9.02 8.49
CA SER A 91 -7.48 -10.30 9.20
C SER A 91 -6.39 -11.31 8.83
N GLU A 92 -5.69 -11.08 7.72
CA GLU A 92 -4.62 -11.97 7.25
C GLU A 92 -3.23 -11.51 7.67
N TYR A 93 -3.19 -10.39 8.36
CA TYR A 93 -1.94 -9.80 8.82
C TYR A 93 -1.25 -10.61 9.92
#